data_1b8728f4d73f821b6236af17bdd1c124
#
_entry.id   1b8728f4d73f821b6236af17bdd1c124
#
_cell.length_a   1.000
_cell.length_b   1.000
_cell.length_c   1.000
_cell.angle_alpha   90.00
_cell.angle_beta   90.00
_cell.angle_gamma   90.00
#
_symmetry.space_group_name_H-M   'P 1'
#
loop_
_entity.id
_entity.type
_entity.pdbx_description
1 polymer ?
#
loop_
_entity_poly.entity_id
_entity_poly.type
_entity_poly.pdbx_seq_one_letter_code
_entity_poly.pdbx_strand_id
1 'polypeptide(L)'
;MLKLQGKSPLPASQFTAAQRGALDQFARQTGAVKCLRQGRGDVYSVCNQAVFDAHVTQLSPQVEPSIAEQLPLRAQHVAHARDSKARRHQHGSYYPLLKAVGDTVSWREVERGAELALSAATREFGAASLSIQSDDAWHSERALWLVENQALFDRTDWLPEGTQASLLYYGGQLDGRLLSWLGHRPRASQVMLFADYDGVGLSNFTRLREALGDACDFWLMPQWESKLARYGSVQLWRDTLRHFTTAVAQLPAPVRELTEQMQHLGMALEQEAVWLPAS
;
A
#
# COMPACT_ATOMS: atom_id res chain seq x y z
N MET A 1 30.25 11.30 -11.67
CA MET A 1 30.83 12.31 -10.78
C MET A 1 31.71 11.69 -9.69
N LEU A 2 31.19 10.93 -8.72
CA LEU A 2 31.99 10.37 -7.62
C LEU A 2 33.23 9.59 -8.05
N LYS A 3 33.21 8.89 -9.21
CA LYS A 3 34.41 8.21 -9.74
C LYS A 3 35.54 9.15 -10.12
N LEU A 4 35.21 10.40 -10.53
CA LEU A 4 36.22 11.43 -10.92
C LEU A 4 36.80 12.17 -9.72
N GLN A 5 36.15 12.09 -8.56
CA GLN A 5 36.60 12.73 -7.34
C GLN A 5 37.94 12.14 -6.89
N GLY A 6 38.98 12.92 -6.84
CA GLY A 6 40.34 12.51 -6.46
C GLY A 6 41.07 11.58 -7.46
N LYS A 7 40.45 11.27 -8.61
CA LYS A 7 41.02 10.35 -9.63
C LYS A 7 40.98 10.88 -11.06
N SER A 8 40.91 12.19 -11.24
CA SER A 8 40.92 12.83 -12.57
C SER A 8 42.37 12.90 -13.12
N PRO A 9 42.60 12.61 -14.42
CA PRO A 9 41.65 12.19 -15.46
C PRO A 9 41.31 10.68 -15.42
N LEU A 10 40.12 10.31 -15.90
CA LEU A 10 39.68 8.92 -16.04
C LEU A 10 39.22 8.57 -17.45
N PRO A 11 39.61 7.37 -17.99
CA PRO A 11 39.12 6.89 -19.28
C PRO A 11 37.60 6.80 -19.36
N ALA A 12 37.02 7.20 -20.50
CA ALA A 12 35.58 7.10 -20.75
C ALA A 12 35.03 5.67 -20.68
N SER A 13 35.89 4.67 -20.92
CA SER A 13 35.55 3.25 -20.81
C SER A 13 35.20 2.80 -19.39
N GLN A 14 35.56 3.56 -18.35
CA GLN A 14 35.20 3.27 -16.96
C GLN A 14 33.81 3.69 -16.60
N PHE A 15 33.07 4.35 -17.49
CA PHE A 15 31.74 4.83 -17.31
C PHE A 15 30.73 4.11 -18.20
N THR A 16 29.52 3.83 -17.67
CA THR A 16 28.42 3.34 -18.49
C THR A 16 27.93 4.41 -19.47
N ALA A 17 27.16 4.04 -20.48
CA ALA A 17 26.63 4.98 -21.47
C ALA A 17 25.81 6.09 -20.77
N ALA A 18 24.96 5.75 -19.79
CA ALA A 18 24.18 6.70 -19.00
C ALA A 18 25.07 7.66 -18.18
N GLN A 19 26.16 7.14 -17.58
CA GLN A 19 27.10 7.96 -16.81
C GLN A 19 27.87 8.93 -17.71
N ARG A 20 28.26 8.49 -18.92
CA ARG A 20 28.91 9.35 -19.93
C ARG A 20 27.95 10.48 -20.36
N GLY A 21 26.68 10.14 -20.70
CA GLY A 21 25.69 11.16 -21.06
C GLY A 21 25.51 12.22 -19.99
N ALA A 22 25.45 11.82 -18.70
CA ALA A 22 25.36 12.75 -17.58
C ALA A 22 26.63 13.62 -17.43
N LEU A 23 27.82 13.05 -17.60
CA LEU A 23 29.08 13.80 -17.58
C LEU A 23 29.20 14.80 -18.75
N ASP A 24 28.78 14.40 -19.94
CA ASP A 24 28.75 15.26 -21.11
C ASP A 24 27.77 16.43 -20.95
N GLN A 25 26.61 16.17 -20.37
CA GLN A 25 25.65 17.22 -20.05
C GLN A 25 26.22 18.21 -19.03
N PHE A 26 26.80 17.71 -17.94
CA PHE A 26 27.43 18.54 -16.92
C PHE A 26 28.61 19.36 -17.52
N ALA A 27 29.44 18.74 -18.35
CA ALA A 27 30.53 19.40 -19.04
C ALA A 27 30.05 20.57 -19.91
N ARG A 28 28.96 20.37 -20.66
CA ARG A 28 28.34 21.42 -21.49
C ARG A 28 27.75 22.55 -20.65
N GLN A 29 27.14 22.23 -19.53
CA GLN A 29 26.46 23.22 -18.68
C GLN A 29 27.42 24.07 -17.84
N THR A 30 28.53 23.49 -17.40
CA THR A 30 29.39 24.14 -16.39
C THR A 30 30.83 24.41 -16.88
N GLY A 31 31.30 23.72 -17.90
CA GLY A 31 32.70 23.73 -18.29
C GLY A 31 33.66 23.13 -17.26
N ALA A 32 33.17 22.60 -16.15
CA ALA A 32 34.00 22.10 -15.05
C ALA A 32 34.66 20.75 -15.35
N VAL A 33 34.13 20.01 -16.30
CA VAL A 33 34.73 18.73 -16.81
C VAL A 33 34.86 18.83 -18.31
N LYS A 34 35.93 18.28 -18.85
CA LYS A 34 36.16 18.15 -20.28
C LYS A 34 36.37 16.68 -20.66
N CYS A 35 35.81 16.30 -21.82
CA CYS A 35 36.13 15.06 -22.48
C CYS A 35 37.19 15.35 -23.53
N LEU A 36 38.36 14.75 -23.37
CA LEU A 36 39.51 15.00 -24.24
C LEU A 36 39.97 13.67 -24.88
N ARG A 37 40.39 13.73 -26.15
CA ARG A 37 41.00 12.58 -26.80
C ARG A 37 42.39 12.35 -26.25
N GLN A 38 42.67 11.14 -25.74
CA GLN A 38 44.01 10.77 -25.28
C GLN A 38 44.37 9.39 -25.84
N GLY A 39 45.32 9.35 -26.78
CA GLY A 39 45.69 8.13 -27.50
C GLY A 39 44.51 7.56 -28.30
N ARG A 40 44.17 6.28 -28.06
CA ARG A 40 43.06 5.59 -28.75
C ARG A 40 41.70 5.77 -28.11
N GLY A 41 41.58 6.49 -26.99
CA GLY A 41 40.35 6.64 -26.24
C GLY A 41 40.09 8.06 -25.80
N ASP A 42 38.92 8.27 -25.23
CA ASP A 42 38.49 9.54 -24.63
C ASP A 42 38.67 9.46 -23.11
N VAL A 43 39.03 10.58 -22.49
CA VAL A 43 39.18 10.72 -21.03
C VAL A 43 38.41 11.91 -20.54
N TYR A 44 37.80 11.78 -19.37
CA TYR A 44 37.18 12.88 -18.64
C TYR A 44 38.18 13.47 -17.66
N SER A 45 38.37 14.78 -17.72
CA SER A 45 39.24 15.54 -16.84
C SER A 45 38.48 16.67 -16.16
N VAL A 46 38.67 16.82 -14.85
CA VAL A 46 38.16 17.97 -14.09
C VAL A 46 39.04 19.17 -14.37
N CYS A 47 38.43 20.26 -14.87
CA CYS A 47 39.13 21.51 -15.25
C CYS A 47 38.86 22.63 -14.25
N ASN A 48 37.71 22.57 -13.53
CA ASN A 48 37.39 23.48 -12.46
C ASN A 48 36.96 22.68 -11.23
N GLN A 49 37.92 22.50 -10.33
CA GLN A 49 37.73 21.67 -9.14
C GLN A 49 36.64 22.25 -8.21
N ALA A 50 36.60 23.57 -8.02
CA ALA A 50 35.63 24.20 -7.12
C ALA A 50 34.17 23.98 -7.57
N VAL A 51 33.90 24.18 -8.87
CA VAL A 51 32.56 23.94 -9.43
C VAL A 51 32.23 22.45 -9.43
N PHE A 52 33.20 21.59 -9.69
CA PHE A 52 33.03 20.15 -9.63
C PHE A 52 32.69 19.67 -8.22
N ASP A 53 33.44 20.11 -7.20
CA ASP A 53 33.24 19.71 -5.80
C ASP A 53 31.90 20.25 -5.24
N ALA A 54 31.57 21.50 -5.57
CA ALA A 54 30.24 22.06 -5.22
C ALA A 54 29.11 21.19 -5.78
N HIS A 55 29.23 20.75 -7.04
CA HIS A 55 28.23 19.90 -7.65
C HIS A 55 28.21 18.48 -7.06
N VAL A 56 29.36 17.89 -6.75
CA VAL A 56 29.44 16.60 -6.05
C VAL A 56 28.79 16.68 -4.68
N THR A 57 29.05 17.74 -3.92
CA THR A 57 28.39 18.02 -2.65
C THR A 57 26.88 18.16 -2.79
N GLN A 58 26.42 18.79 -3.89
CA GLN A 58 25.00 18.85 -4.20
C GLN A 58 24.37 17.48 -4.50
N LEU A 59 25.08 16.59 -5.19
CA LEU A 59 24.59 15.26 -5.53
C LEU A 59 24.61 14.28 -4.34
N SER A 60 25.51 14.47 -3.41
CA SER A 60 25.69 13.62 -2.24
C SER A 60 25.97 14.49 -1.00
N PRO A 61 24.95 15.12 -0.41
CA PRO A 61 25.13 15.84 0.83
C PRO A 61 25.61 14.84 1.90
N GLN A 62 26.80 15.12 2.45
CA GLN A 62 27.37 14.27 3.48
C GLN A 62 26.78 14.63 4.82
N VAL A 63 26.05 13.71 5.42
CA VAL A 63 25.67 13.76 6.82
C VAL A 63 26.63 12.85 7.58
N GLU A 64 27.14 13.30 8.72
CA GLU A 64 27.97 12.49 9.61
C GLU A 64 27.31 11.12 9.84
N PRO A 65 28.02 9.98 9.67
CA PRO A 65 27.44 8.65 9.82
C PRO A 65 26.73 8.43 11.14
N SER A 66 27.28 8.97 12.24
CA SER A 66 26.69 8.90 13.57
C SER A 66 25.34 9.62 13.70
N ILE A 67 25.13 10.70 12.92
CA ILE A 67 23.86 11.42 12.85
C ILE A 67 22.91 10.68 11.91
N ALA A 68 23.43 10.18 10.78
CA ALA A 68 22.61 9.48 9.78
C ALA A 68 21.93 8.24 10.36
N GLU A 69 22.60 7.46 11.19
CA GLU A 69 22.06 6.25 11.83
C GLU A 69 20.88 6.53 12.78
N GLN A 70 20.81 7.73 13.36
CA GLN A 70 19.73 8.14 14.28
C GLN A 70 18.51 8.71 13.56
N LEU A 71 18.62 9.00 12.27
CA LEU A 71 17.53 9.59 11.49
C LEU A 71 16.56 8.51 10.98
N PRO A 72 15.27 8.84 10.84
CA PRO A 72 14.34 7.99 10.10
C PRO A 72 14.87 7.67 8.70
N LEU A 73 14.65 6.44 8.21
CA LEU A 73 15.17 5.96 6.91
C LEU A 73 14.92 6.92 5.75
N ARG A 74 13.76 7.56 5.70
CA ARG A 74 13.45 8.56 4.66
C ARG A 74 14.36 9.79 4.75
N ALA A 75 14.65 10.24 5.95
CA ALA A 75 15.58 11.35 6.16
C ALA A 75 17.01 10.97 5.77
N GLN A 76 17.43 9.72 6.06
CA GLN A 76 18.69 9.18 5.57
C GLN A 76 18.75 9.17 4.04
N HIS A 77 17.66 8.78 3.34
CA HIS A 77 17.60 8.80 1.88
C HIS A 77 17.68 10.23 1.33
N VAL A 78 17.00 11.20 1.97
CA VAL A 78 17.13 12.62 1.58
C VAL A 78 18.56 13.12 1.80
N ALA A 79 19.18 12.75 2.92
CA ALA A 79 20.55 13.13 3.24
C ALA A 79 21.57 12.57 2.24
N HIS A 80 21.35 11.36 1.72
CA HIS A 80 22.28 10.70 0.80
C HIS A 80 21.98 10.93 -0.68
N ALA A 81 20.71 11.06 -1.06
CA ALA A 81 20.27 11.08 -2.46
C ALA A 81 19.38 12.25 -2.82
N ARG A 82 19.06 13.15 -1.88
CA ARG A 82 18.06 14.23 -2.03
C ARG A 82 16.69 13.76 -2.51
N ASP A 83 16.44 12.47 -2.38
CA ASP A 83 15.19 11.83 -2.78
C ASP A 83 14.75 10.84 -1.70
N SER A 84 13.63 11.13 -1.04
CA SER A 84 13.06 10.27 -0.02
C SER A 84 12.59 8.92 -0.58
N LYS A 85 12.43 8.82 -1.90
CA LYS A 85 11.97 7.62 -2.63
C LYS A 85 13.11 6.85 -3.32
N ALA A 86 14.36 7.28 -3.17
CA ALA A 86 15.54 6.69 -3.81
C ALA A 86 15.71 5.18 -3.51
N ARG A 87 15.19 4.71 -2.39
CA ARG A 87 15.12 3.30 -2.03
C ARG A 87 13.75 2.95 -1.49
N ARG A 88 13.30 1.71 -1.74
CA ARG A 88 12.12 1.16 -1.05
C ARG A 88 12.40 1.15 0.45
N HIS A 89 11.49 1.71 1.23
CA HIS A 89 11.48 1.57 2.68
C HIS A 89 10.07 1.15 3.10
N GLN A 90 9.98 0.34 4.11
CA GLN A 90 8.73 -0.02 4.75
C GLN A 90 8.63 0.73 6.08
N HIS A 91 7.49 1.34 6.34
CA HIS A 91 7.19 1.83 7.69
C HIS A 91 6.96 0.62 8.59
N GLY A 92 7.51 0.65 9.81
CA GLY A 92 7.31 -0.42 10.79
C GLY A 92 5.86 -0.52 11.27
N SER A 93 5.13 0.59 11.30
CA SER A 93 3.74 0.66 11.77
C SER A 93 2.76 0.94 10.63
N TYR A 94 1.55 0.42 10.77
CA TYR A 94 0.38 0.76 9.97
C TYR A 94 -0.70 1.33 10.89
N TYR A 95 -1.50 2.26 10.40
CA TYR A 95 -2.54 2.96 11.16
C TYR A 95 -3.92 2.72 10.51
N PRO A 96 -4.62 1.62 10.85
CA PRO A 96 -5.96 1.38 10.34
C PRO A 96 -6.96 2.39 10.92
N LEU A 97 -7.88 2.89 10.09
CA LEU A 97 -9.02 3.64 10.56
C LEU A 97 -10.12 2.66 10.98
N LEU A 98 -10.54 2.74 12.24
CA LEU A 98 -11.48 1.83 12.86
C LEU A 98 -12.74 2.58 13.34
N LYS A 99 -13.89 1.92 13.21
CA LYS A 99 -15.19 2.37 13.76
C LYS A 99 -15.89 1.19 14.40
N ALA A 100 -16.58 1.43 15.52
CA ALA A 100 -17.43 0.43 16.14
C ALA A 100 -18.84 0.46 15.56
N VAL A 101 -19.42 -0.73 15.42
CA VAL A 101 -20.85 -0.94 15.28
C VAL A 101 -21.32 -1.65 16.54
N GLY A 102 -22.21 -1.01 17.30
CA GLY A 102 -22.65 -1.49 18.61
C GLY A 102 -21.89 -0.89 19.79
N ASP A 103 -22.33 -1.25 21.00
CA ASP A 103 -21.91 -0.56 22.23
C ASP A 103 -20.77 -1.21 23.00
N THR A 104 -20.37 -2.43 22.63
CA THR A 104 -19.43 -3.25 23.41
C THR A 104 -18.18 -3.67 22.63
N VAL A 105 -17.75 -2.84 21.69
CA VAL A 105 -16.59 -3.14 20.85
C VAL A 105 -15.35 -2.49 21.43
N SER A 106 -14.33 -3.32 21.72
CA SER A 106 -13.02 -2.85 22.16
C SER A 106 -11.90 -3.66 21.50
N TRP A 107 -10.72 -3.09 21.49
CA TRP A 107 -9.46 -3.75 21.14
C TRP A 107 -8.55 -3.74 22.36
N ARG A 108 -7.92 -4.87 22.63
CA ARG A 108 -7.05 -5.04 23.79
C ARG A 108 -5.70 -5.57 23.39
N GLU A 109 -4.68 -5.09 24.05
CA GLU A 109 -3.33 -5.61 23.98
C GLU A 109 -2.92 -6.08 25.36
N VAL A 110 -2.96 -7.41 25.57
CA VAL A 110 -2.77 -8.03 26.88
C VAL A 110 -1.37 -7.78 27.44
N GLU A 111 -0.35 -7.83 26.58
CA GLU A 111 1.05 -7.71 27.02
C GLU A 111 1.39 -6.34 27.60
N ARG A 112 0.77 -5.27 27.08
CA ARG A 112 0.94 -3.89 27.58
C ARG A 112 -0.19 -3.43 28.49
N GLY A 113 -1.23 -4.24 28.66
CA GLY A 113 -2.42 -3.85 29.40
C GLY A 113 -3.18 -2.66 28.77
N ALA A 114 -3.02 -2.47 27.45
CA ALA A 114 -3.64 -1.35 26.73
C ALA A 114 -5.03 -1.74 26.19
N GLU A 115 -5.96 -0.80 26.21
CA GLU A 115 -7.32 -0.96 25.66
C GLU A 115 -7.70 0.26 24.85
N LEU A 116 -8.27 0.01 23.66
CA LEU A 116 -9.03 0.99 22.89
C LEU A 116 -10.50 0.65 23.03
N ALA A 117 -11.25 1.42 23.84
CA ALA A 117 -12.72 1.34 23.94
C ALA A 117 -13.33 1.91 22.66
N LEU A 118 -13.35 1.11 21.59
CA LEU A 118 -13.68 1.57 20.23
C LEU A 118 -15.11 2.13 20.13
N SER A 119 -16.08 1.52 20.83
CA SER A 119 -17.47 2.05 20.86
C SER A 119 -17.53 3.45 21.45
N ALA A 120 -16.81 3.71 22.54
CA ALA A 120 -16.73 5.04 23.15
C ALA A 120 -16.04 6.04 22.21
N ALA A 121 -14.87 5.67 21.67
CA ALA A 121 -14.14 6.51 20.74
C ALA A 121 -14.93 6.81 19.45
N THR A 122 -15.68 5.85 18.93
CA THR A 122 -16.55 6.07 17.77
C THR A 122 -17.66 7.08 18.07
N ARG A 123 -18.26 6.99 19.25
CA ARG A 123 -19.35 7.91 19.66
C ARG A 123 -18.84 9.34 19.85
N GLU A 124 -17.63 9.49 20.36
CA GLU A 124 -17.04 10.80 20.68
C GLU A 124 -16.36 11.45 19.46
N PHE A 125 -15.62 10.66 18.67
CA PHE A 125 -14.75 11.16 17.61
C PHE A 125 -15.13 10.67 16.20
N GLY A 126 -16.13 9.81 16.07
CA GLY A 126 -16.55 9.20 14.79
C GLY A 126 -15.75 7.97 14.38
N ALA A 127 -14.45 7.93 14.69
CA ALA A 127 -13.55 6.81 14.41
C ALA A 127 -12.33 6.87 15.32
N ALA A 128 -11.52 5.81 15.32
CA ALA A 128 -10.24 5.76 16.02
C ALA A 128 -9.20 5.02 15.18
N SER A 129 -7.94 5.05 15.61
CA SER A 129 -6.84 4.33 14.97
C SER A 129 -5.95 3.66 16.01
N LEU A 130 -5.35 2.54 15.62
CA LEU A 130 -4.28 1.86 16.34
C LEU A 130 -2.97 2.02 15.58
N SER A 131 -1.85 2.08 16.29
CA SER A 131 -0.54 1.85 15.69
C SER A 131 -0.26 0.35 15.75
N ILE A 132 -0.44 -0.34 14.63
CA ILE A 132 -0.22 -1.79 14.56
C ILE A 132 1.13 -2.14 13.94
N GLN A 133 1.75 -3.19 14.46
CA GLN A 133 2.94 -3.84 13.94
C GLN A 133 2.65 -5.34 13.81
N SER A 134 3.37 -6.05 12.95
CA SER A 134 3.06 -7.45 12.64
C SER A 134 3.01 -8.37 13.86
N ASP A 135 3.83 -8.10 14.87
CA ASP A 135 4.05 -8.93 16.06
C ASP A 135 3.30 -8.47 17.32
N ASP A 136 2.62 -7.30 17.29
CA ASP A 136 1.84 -6.83 18.44
C ASP A 136 0.70 -7.80 18.83
N ALA A 137 0.14 -7.59 20.03
CA ALA A 137 -0.88 -8.47 20.60
C ALA A 137 -2.30 -7.89 20.57
N TRP A 138 -2.56 -6.85 19.78
CA TRP A 138 -3.90 -6.29 19.65
C TRP A 138 -4.89 -7.33 19.14
N HIS A 139 -6.03 -7.48 19.82
CA HIS A 139 -7.13 -8.35 19.43
C HIS A 139 -8.49 -7.79 19.89
N SER A 140 -9.57 -8.24 19.27
CA SER A 140 -10.96 -7.97 19.63
C SER A 140 -11.75 -9.27 19.69
N GLU A 141 -12.66 -9.37 20.66
CA GLU A 141 -13.62 -10.49 20.76
C GLU A 141 -14.75 -10.40 19.72
N ARG A 142 -14.85 -9.27 19.03
CA ARG A 142 -15.88 -9.02 18.02
C ARG A 142 -15.32 -9.24 16.62
N ALA A 143 -16.23 -9.43 15.66
CA ALA A 143 -15.85 -9.55 14.25
C ALA A 143 -15.21 -8.26 13.73
N LEU A 144 -14.31 -8.41 12.73
CA LEU A 144 -13.69 -7.33 12.00
C LEU A 144 -14.20 -7.34 10.56
N TRP A 145 -14.83 -6.26 10.14
CA TRP A 145 -15.27 -6.04 8.77
C TRP A 145 -14.31 -5.10 8.05
N LEU A 146 -13.76 -5.54 6.96
CA LEU A 146 -12.93 -4.74 6.08
C LEU A 146 -13.82 -4.16 4.98
N VAL A 147 -13.88 -2.84 4.87
CA VAL A 147 -14.69 -2.12 3.86
C VAL A 147 -13.80 -1.24 3.00
N GLU A 148 -14.07 -1.25 1.70
CA GLU A 148 -13.26 -0.54 0.73
C GLU A 148 -13.65 0.93 0.62
N ASN A 149 -14.94 1.23 0.58
CA ASN A 149 -15.46 2.56 0.33
C ASN A 149 -15.81 3.31 1.61
N GLN A 150 -15.49 4.60 1.65
CA GLN A 150 -15.76 5.46 2.78
C GLN A 150 -17.27 5.57 3.07
N ALA A 151 -18.12 5.55 2.04
CA ALA A 151 -19.58 5.63 2.24
C ALA A 151 -20.10 4.50 3.14
N LEU A 152 -19.57 3.27 2.99
CA LEU A 152 -19.94 2.12 3.81
C LEU A 152 -19.33 2.18 5.22
N PHE A 153 -18.19 2.84 5.35
CA PHE A 153 -17.60 3.11 6.65
C PHE A 153 -18.37 4.19 7.41
N ASP A 154 -18.85 5.22 6.72
CA ASP A 154 -19.60 6.33 7.33
C ASP A 154 -21.00 5.89 7.73
N ARG A 155 -21.71 5.13 6.88
CA ARG A 155 -23.04 4.60 7.11
C ARG A 155 -22.99 3.10 7.35
N THR A 156 -23.58 2.64 8.45
CA THR A 156 -23.53 1.24 8.89
C THR A 156 -24.87 0.51 8.82
N ASP A 157 -25.90 1.15 8.25
CA ASP A 157 -27.25 0.62 8.07
C ASP A 157 -27.39 -0.52 7.03
N TRP A 158 -26.30 -0.82 6.32
CA TRP A 158 -26.19 -1.97 5.42
C TRP A 158 -25.83 -3.27 6.15
N LEU A 159 -25.30 -3.18 7.36
CA LEU A 159 -24.94 -4.36 8.16
C LEU A 159 -26.19 -5.09 8.66
N PRO A 160 -26.09 -6.42 8.87
CA PRO A 160 -27.16 -7.17 9.50
C PRO A 160 -27.59 -6.57 10.85
N GLU A 161 -28.89 -6.60 11.14
CA GLU A 161 -29.41 -6.10 12.40
C GLU A 161 -28.77 -6.78 13.61
N GLY A 162 -28.45 -6.00 14.66
CA GLY A 162 -27.80 -6.50 15.87
C GLY A 162 -26.30 -6.75 15.74
N THR A 163 -25.67 -6.38 14.63
CA THR A 163 -24.22 -6.53 14.45
C THR A 163 -23.43 -5.80 15.55
N GLN A 164 -22.49 -6.52 16.17
CA GLN A 164 -21.50 -5.99 17.11
C GLN A 164 -20.10 -6.25 16.51
N ALA A 165 -19.48 -5.27 15.91
CA ALA A 165 -18.26 -5.45 15.14
C ALA A 165 -17.38 -4.21 15.07
N SER A 166 -16.12 -4.41 14.68
CA SER A 166 -15.25 -3.33 14.20
C SER A 166 -15.37 -3.24 12.68
N LEU A 167 -15.52 -2.03 12.14
CA LEU A 167 -15.28 -1.73 10.73
C LEU A 167 -13.86 -1.18 10.59
N LEU A 168 -13.14 -1.65 9.57
CA LEU A 168 -11.85 -1.13 9.14
C LEU A 168 -11.96 -0.64 7.70
N TYR A 169 -11.73 0.66 7.52
CA TYR A 169 -11.64 1.27 6.18
C TYR A 169 -10.24 1.08 5.61
N TYR A 170 -10.12 0.51 4.40
CA TYR A 170 -8.81 0.26 3.79
C TYR A 170 -8.55 1.03 2.48
N GLY A 171 -9.55 1.45 1.74
CA GLY A 171 -9.46 2.27 0.54
C GLY A 171 -8.64 1.63 -0.59
N GLY A 172 -9.28 1.00 -1.57
CA GLY A 172 -8.63 0.38 -2.72
C GLY A 172 -7.97 -0.96 -2.41
N GLN A 173 -6.63 -1.06 -2.43
CA GLN A 173 -5.94 -2.33 -2.16
C GLN A 173 -5.58 -2.50 -0.69
N LEU A 174 -5.80 -3.70 -0.14
CA LEU A 174 -5.34 -4.07 1.20
C LEU A 174 -3.82 -3.91 1.32
N ASP A 175 -3.39 -3.12 2.30
CA ASP A 175 -1.95 -2.91 2.58
C ASP A 175 -1.30 -4.21 3.05
N GLY A 176 -0.09 -4.49 2.54
CA GLY A 176 0.65 -5.72 2.88
C GLY A 176 0.98 -5.83 4.38
N ARG A 177 1.14 -4.70 5.09
CA ARG A 177 1.36 -4.69 6.55
C ARG A 177 0.09 -5.10 7.30
N LEU A 178 -1.07 -4.64 6.84
CA LEU A 178 -2.36 -5.07 7.39
C LEU A 178 -2.54 -6.59 7.21
N LEU A 179 -2.28 -7.12 6.02
CA LEU A 179 -2.34 -8.55 5.75
C LEU A 179 -1.36 -9.35 6.62
N SER A 180 -0.11 -8.87 6.75
CA SER A 180 0.90 -9.49 7.61
C SER A 180 0.47 -9.49 9.09
N TRP A 181 -0.11 -8.38 9.56
CA TRP A 181 -0.61 -8.26 10.93
C TRP A 181 -1.79 -9.19 11.19
N LEU A 182 -2.76 -9.26 10.27
CA LEU A 182 -3.91 -10.15 10.38
C LEU A 182 -3.48 -11.63 10.36
N GLY A 183 -2.52 -12.00 9.51
CA GLY A 183 -2.05 -13.38 9.35
C GLY A 183 -1.13 -13.87 10.46
N HIS A 184 -0.53 -12.96 11.26
CA HIS A 184 0.43 -13.35 12.29
C HIS A 184 -0.23 -14.10 13.46
N ARG A 185 -1.44 -13.70 13.87
CA ARG A 185 -2.26 -14.34 14.92
C ARG A 185 -3.74 -13.95 14.75
N PRO A 186 -4.69 -14.71 15.35
CA PRO A 186 -6.09 -14.28 15.37
C PRO A 186 -6.26 -12.90 16.02
N ARG A 187 -6.89 -11.97 15.29
CA ARG A 187 -7.09 -10.58 15.72
C ARG A 187 -8.53 -10.28 16.09
N ALA A 188 -9.47 -11.07 15.59
CA ALA A 188 -10.89 -10.91 15.78
C ALA A 188 -11.56 -12.29 15.81
N SER A 189 -12.80 -12.38 16.27
CA SER A 189 -13.54 -13.63 16.25
C SER A 189 -13.78 -14.16 14.83
N GLN A 190 -13.91 -13.26 13.87
CA GLN A 190 -14.07 -13.50 12.43
C GLN A 190 -13.61 -12.28 11.65
N VAL A 191 -13.07 -12.48 10.45
CA VAL A 191 -12.75 -11.39 9.53
C VAL A 191 -13.67 -11.49 8.31
N MET A 192 -14.40 -10.41 8.03
CA MET A 192 -15.31 -10.29 6.89
C MET A 192 -14.76 -9.27 5.91
N LEU A 193 -14.67 -9.60 4.65
CA LEU A 193 -14.35 -8.64 3.60
C LEU A 193 -15.62 -8.28 2.85
N PHE A 194 -15.98 -7.01 2.86
CA PHE A 194 -16.93 -6.44 1.93
C PHE A 194 -16.17 -5.50 0.99
N ALA A 195 -15.96 -5.93 -0.22
CA ALA A 195 -15.29 -5.21 -1.31
C ALA A 195 -16.24 -5.03 -2.48
N ASP A 196 -15.87 -4.20 -3.43
CA ASP A 196 -16.54 -4.17 -4.73
C ASP A 196 -16.53 -5.55 -5.37
N TYR A 197 -17.61 -5.92 -6.05
CA TYR A 197 -17.67 -7.18 -6.79
C TYR A 197 -17.03 -6.96 -8.15
N ASP A 198 -15.70 -6.82 -8.11
CA ASP A 198 -14.85 -6.60 -9.26
C ASP A 198 -13.53 -7.39 -9.15
N GLY A 199 -12.65 -7.24 -10.13
CA GLY A 199 -11.38 -7.95 -10.12
C GLY A 199 -10.46 -7.53 -8.97
N VAL A 200 -10.51 -6.27 -8.53
CA VAL A 200 -9.66 -5.75 -7.42
C VAL A 200 -10.15 -6.29 -6.09
N GLY A 201 -11.46 -6.22 -5.83
CA GLY A 201 -12.07 -6.77 -4.60
C GLY A 201 -11.82 -8.28 -4.46
N LEU A 202 -11.95 -9.04 -5.54
CA LEU A 202 -11.65 -10.48 -5.56
C LEU A 202 -10.15 -10.76 -5.33
N SER A 203 -9.26 -9.93 -5.89
CA SER A 203 -7.82 -10.04 -5.64
C SER A 203 -7.47 -9.72 -4.19
N ASN A 204 -8.11 -8.72 -3.58
CA ASN A 204 -7.98 -8.43 -2.16
C ASN A 204 -8.42 -9.62 -1.30
N PHE A 205 -9.53 -10.29 -1.66
CA PHE A 205 -10.00 -11.47 -0.95
C PHE A 205 -9.03 -12.65 -1.07
N THR A 206 -8.49 -12.92 -2.26
CA THR A 206 -7.48 -13.96 -2.45
C THR A 206 -6.27 -13.74 -1.54
N ARG A 207 -5.74 -12.51 -1.51
CA ARG A 207 -4.61 -12.14 -0.65
C ARG A 207 -4.95 -12.24 0.84
N LEU A 208 -6.19 -11.92 1.22
CA LEU A 208 -6.65 -12.06 2.60
C LEU A 208 -6.73 -13.55 3.00
N ARG A 209 -7.25 -14.40 2.11
CA ARG A 209 -7.27 -15.85 2.32
C ARG A 209 -5.88 -16.49 2.37
N GLU A 210 -4.94 -16.02 1.59
CA GLU A 210 -3.54 -16.45 1.68
C GLU A 210 -2.95 -16.18 3.07
N ALA A 211 -3.35 -15.08 3.71
CA ALA A 211 -2.89 -14.70 5.04
C ALA A 211 -3.64 -15.41 6.18
N LEU A 212 -4.94 -15.64 6.05
CA LEU A 212 -5.84 -16.06 7.13
C LEU A 212 -6.41 -17.48 6.94
N GLY A 213 -6.28 -18.09 5.77
CA GLY A 213 -6.96 -19.33 5.43
C GLY A 213 -8.48 -19.19 5.48
N ASP A 214 -9.14 -20.13 6.17
CA ASP A 214 -10.60 -20.15 6.32
C ASP A 214 -11.11 -19.25 7.47
N ALA A 215 -10.25 -18.47 8.11
CA ALA A 215 -10.66 -17.54 9.17
C ALA A 215 -11.20 -16.18 8.61
N CYS A 216 -11.41 -16.09 7.30
CA CYS A 216 -12.02 -14.93 6.66
C CYS A 216 -13.05 -15.34 5.61
N ASP A 217 -14.08 -14.50 5.46
CA ASP A 217 -15.14 -14.66 4.50
C ASP A 217 -15.30 -13.41 3.63
N PHE A 218 -15.79 -13.62 2.40
CA PHE A 218 -16.23 -12.57 1.50
C PHE A 218 -17.74 -12.38 1.68
N TRP A 219 -18.16 -11.18 2.08
CA TRP A 219 -19.57 -10.94 2.30
C TRP A 219 -20.29 -10.61 1.01
N LEU A 220 -21.39 -11.34 0.76
CA LEU A 220 -22.30 -11.10 -0.34
C LEU A 220 -23.51 -10.33 0.16
N MET A 221 -23.74 -9.13 -0.40
CA MET A 221 -24.90 -8.32 -0.05
C MET A 221 -26.23 -9.01 -0.40
N PRO A 222 -27.30 -8.80 0.34
CA PRO A 222 -28.59 -9.39 0.00
C PRO A 222 -29.03 -9.08 -1.43
N GLN A 223 -29.55 -10.11 -2.14
CA GLN A 223 -30.07 -10.01 -3.51
C GLN A 223 -28.99 -9.52 -4.52
N TRP A 224 -27.74 -9.87 -4.29
CA TRP A 224 -26.60 -9.43 -5.11
C TRP A 224 -26.79 -9.81 -6.61
N GLU A 225 -27.40 -10.95 -6.91
CA GLU A 225 -27.62 -11.41 -8.30
C GLU A 225 -28.51 -10.43 -9.07
N SER A 226 -29.64 -10.05 -8.48
CA SER A 226 -30.56 -9.07 -9.08
C SER A 226 -29.93 -7.70 -9.20
N LYS A 227 -29.14 -7.29 -8.20
CA LYS A 227 -28.44 -6.01 -8.19
C LYS A 227 -27.33 -5.98 -9.24
N LEU A 228 -26.55 -7.07 -9.39
CA LEU A 228 -25.54 -7.19 -10.43
C LEU A 228 -26.17 -7.08 -11.83
N ALA A 229 -27.27 -7.78 -12.08
CA ALA A 229 -27.97 -7.72 -13.36
C ALA A 229 -28.52 -6.32 -13.67
N ARG A 230 -28.96 -5.57 -12.65
CA ARG A 230 -29.61 -4.27 -12.81
C ARG A 230 -28.66 -3.07 -12.80
N TYR A 231 -27.67 -3.10 -11.92
CA TYR A 231 -26.76 -1.98 -11.65
C TYR A 231 -25.31 -2.27 -12.00
N GLY A 232 -25.02 -3.46 -12.51
CA GLY A 232 -23.67 -3.85 -12.89
C GLY A 232 -23.08 -2.96 -13.98
N SER A 233 -21.79 -2.71 -13.87
CA SER A 233 -21.00 -1.88 -14.78
C SER A 233 -20.11 -2.73 -15.69
N VAL A 234 -20.35 -2.64 -17.00
CA VAL A 234 -19.48 -3.24 -18.04
C VAL A 234 -18.10 -2.55 -18.05
N GLN A 235 -18.06 -1.24 -17.76
CA GLN A 235 -16.81 -0.50 -17.76
C GLN A 235 -15.91 -0.96 -16.60
N LEU A 236 -16.46 -1.03 -15.39
CA LEU A 236 -15.73 -1.52 -14.19
C LEU A 236 -15.23 -2.96 -14.40
N TRP A 237 -16.05 -3.82 -15.01
CA TRP A 237 -15.66 -5.17 -15.40
C TRP A 237 -14.41 -5.17 -16.28
N ARG A 238 -14.41 -4.36 -17.36
CA ARG A 238 -13.28 -4.28 -18.31
C ARG A 238 -12.02 -3.76 -17.66
N ASP A 239 -12.13 -2.74 -16.83
CA ASP A 239 -11.01 -2.08 -16.18
C ASP A 239 -10.31 -3.02 -15.19
N THR A 240 -11.06 -3.91 -14.53
CA THR A 240 -10.57 -4.83 -13.51
C THR A 240 -10.37 -6.26 -13.97
N LEU A 241 -10.70 -6.59 -15.23
CA LEU A 241 -10.65 -7.96 -15.78
C LEU A 241 -9.31 -8.67 -15.58
N ARG A 242 -8.20 -7.94 -15.67
CA ARG A 242 -6.86 -8.51 -15.44
C ARG A 242 -6.70 -9.07 -14.01
N HIS A 243 -7.22 -8.38 -13.01
CA HIS A 243 -7.20 -8.83 -11.62
C HIS A 243 -8.15 -10.01 -11.42
N PHE A 244 -9.32 -9.96 -12.04
CA PHE A 244 -10.31 -11.03 -12.02
C PHE A 244 -9.74 -12.37 -12.50
N THR A 245 -9.11 -12.41 -13.66
CA THR A 245 -8.54 -13.66 -14.22
C THR A 245 -7.49 -14.31 -13.35
N THR A 246 -6.78 -13.52 -12.55
CA THR A 246 -5.77 -14.03 -11.60
C THR A 246 -6.42 -14.59 -10.33
N ALA A 247 -7.49 -13.97 -9.85
CA ALA A 247 -8.12 -14.31 -8.57
C ALA A 247 -9.02 -15.55 -8.66
N VAL A 248 -9.77 -15.75 -9.74
CA VAL A 248 -10.85 -16.76 -9.89
C VAL A 248 -10.42 -18.19 -9.55
N ALA A 249 -9.18 -18.58 -9.85
CA ALA A 249 -8.71 -19.95 -9.67
C ALA A 249 -8.66 -20.43 -8.19
N GLN A 250 -8.73 -19.54 -7.22
CA GLN A 250 -8.49 -19.81 -5.79
C GLN A 250 -9.69 -19.51 -4.88
N LEU A 251 -10.87 -19.22 -5.46
CA LEU A 251 -12.02 -18.76 -4.70
C LEU A 251 -12.88 -19.89 -4.14
N PRO A 252 -13.46 -19.76 -2.92
CA PRO A 252 -14.37 -20.72 -2.34
C PRO A 252 -15.74 -20.72 -3.05
N ALA A 253 -16.53 -21.78 -2.83
CA ALA A 253 -17.80 -22.02 -3.53
C ALA A 253 -18.78 -20.83 -3.56
N PRO A 254 -19.07 -20.13 -2.45
CA PRO A 254 -20.02 -18.99 -2.49
C PRO A 254 -19.55 -17.83 -3.37
N VAL A 255 -18.25 -17.55 -3.37
CA VAL A 255 -17.66 -16.46 -4.20
C VAL A 255 -17.51 -16.91 -5.64
N ARG A 256 -17.41 -18.22 -5.88
CA ARG A 256 -17.37 -18.77 -7.24
C ARG A 256 -18.67 -18.53 -7.99
N GLU A 257 -19.83 -18.69 -7.34
CA GLU A 257 -21.14 -18.37 -7.93
C GLU A 257 -21.22 -16.90 -8.36
N LEU A 258 -20.78 -15.98 -7.51
CA LEU A 258 -20.65 -14.57 -7.89
C LEU A 258 -19.78 -14.39 -9.13
N THR A 259 -18.60 -15.04 -9.18
CA THR A 259 -17.68 -14.88 -10.32
C THR A 259 -18.22 -15.46 -11.61
N GLU A 260 -18.97 -16.56 -11.56
CA GLU A 260 -19.66 -17.14 -12.72
C GLU A 260 -20.72 -16.20 -13.28
N GLN A 261 -21.52 -15.55 -12.42
CA GLN A 261 -22.49 -14.56 -12.82
C GLN A 261 -21.83 -13.30 -13.40
N MET A 262 -20.77 -12.80 -12.78
CA MET A 262 -20.00 -11.66 -13.29
C MET A 262 -19.45 -11.95 -14.70
N GLN A 263 -18.92 -13.16 -14.94
CA GLN A 263 -18.42 -13.57 -16.25
C GLN A 263 -19.55 -13.72 -17.27
N HIS A 264 -20.67 -14.31 -16.87
CA HIS A 264 -21.83 -14.50 -17.74
C HIS A 264 -22.39 -13.16 -18.24
N LEU A 265 -22.50 -12.19 -17.34
CA LEU A 265 -23.04 -10.86 -17.67
C LEU A 265 -21.98 -9.90 -18.25
N GLY A 266 -20.70 -10.17 -18.02
CA GLY A 266 -19.62 -9.23 -18.36
C GLY A 266 -19.69 -7.94 -17.54
N MET A 267 -20.11 -8.02 -16.28
CA MET A 267 -20.38 -6.89 -15.39
C MET A 267 -19.71 -7.07 -14.04
N ALA A 268 -19.37 -5.95 -13.40
CA ALA A 268 -18.92 -5.81 -12.02
C ALA A 268 -19.89 -4.91 -11.25
N LEU A 269 -19.88 -4.94 -9.90
CA LEU A 269 -20.84 -4.21 -9.09
C LEU A 269 -20.12 -3.51 -7.93
N GLU A 270 -20.39 -2.22 -7.77
CA GLU A 270 -19.88 -1.43 -6.64
C GLU A 270 -20.60 -1.76 -5.33
N GLN A 271 -19.92 -1.66 -4.21
CA GLN A 271 -20.45 -1.93 -2.86
C GLN A 271 -21.71 -1.12 -2.55
N GLU A 272 -21.78 0.11 -3.02
CA GLU A 272 -22.89 1.04 -2.79
C GLU A 272 -24.24 0.52 -3.31
N ALA A 273 -24.24 -0.48 -4.17
CA ALA A 273 -25.44 -1.17 -4.59
C ALA A 273 -26.17 -1.85 -3.40
N VAL A 274 -25.53 -1.99 -2.24
CA VAL A 274 -26.15 -2.53 -1.03
C VAL A 274 -27.42 -1.77 -0.65
N TRP A 275 -27.46 -0.46 -0.86
CA TRP A 275 -28.63 0.38 -0.57
C TRP A 275 -29.68 0.46 -1.68
N LEU A 276 -29.38 -0.09 -2.84
CA LEU A 276 -30.28 -0.02 -3.99
C LEU A 276 -31.35 -1.14 -3.93
N PRO A 277 -32.58 -0.89 -4.41
CA PRO A 277 -33.59 -1.94 -4.51
C PRO A 277 -33.20 -2.97 -5.57
N ALA A 278 -33.45 -4.24 -5.30
CA ALA A 278 -33.18 -5.33 -6.26
C ALA A 278 -34.31 -5.51 -7.30
N SER A 279 -35.51 -5.02 -7.01
CA SER A 279 -36.71 -5.10 -7.87
C SER A 279 -37.18 -3.70 -8.32
#